data_4ae8cbfaf9cf0c8e77fccc0fefdf27e0
#
_entry.id   4ae8cbfaf9cf0c8e77fccc0fefdf27e0
#
_cell.length_a   1.000
_cell.length_b   1.000
_cell.length_c   1.000
_cell.angle_alpha   90.00
_cell.angle_beta   90.00
_cell.angle_gamma   90.00
#
_symmetry.space_group_name_H-M   'P 1'
#
loop_
_entity.id
_entity.type
_entity.pdbx_description
1 polymer ?
#
loop_
_entity_poly.entity_id
_entity_poly.type
_entity_poly.pdbx_seq_one_letter_code
_entity_poly.pdbx_strand_id
1 'polypeptide(L)'
;MQNSGYKLNLKSKRRRRGEFTTVPVSSILEVKRRSLGLDKLPSKIKAVKGLVSIGQSPEPLEKGILRAKHGVSVFRDGTSRYDMSDVPVTHFRPAEIGTSWEALSELGYKHDIRGDILKSDDQMLELLPQDFIPSIRSKDHLLATCRFVDELLVRFYQMEPFYNATSEKDLVGSLAIGLAPHTSGGVLCRLIGWTSSSAGYAHPLFHAAKRRNCDGDEDSIMMLMDGLLNFSKEILPAGRGGRMDAPLVLTTRLNPMEIDKEALNVDCSWSYSRAFYEATLSQPHPNEASKLVDLVSDR
;
A
#
# COMPACT_ATOMS: atom_id res chain seq x y z
N MET A 1 -41.22 -9.43 15.70
CA MET A 1 -39.94 -9.44 14.92
C MET A 1 -40.24 -10.07 13.56
N GLN A 2 -40.39 -9.27 12.52
CA GLN A 2 -40.71 -9.79 11.17
C GLN A 2 -39.45 -10.40 10.57
N ASN A 3 -39.59 -11.67 10.15
CA ASN A 3 -38.57 -12.42 9.40
C ASN A 3 -38.42 -11.80 8.01
N SER A 4 -37.45 -10.90 7.83
CA SER A 4 -37.06 -10.39 6.51
C SER A 4 -36.14 -11.40 5.81
N GLY A 5 -36.75 -12.44 5.24
CA GLY A 5 -36.04 -13.37 4.36
C GLY A 5 -35.89 -12.75 2.96
N TYR A 6 -34.68 -12.55 2.51
CA TYR A 6 -34.42 -12.17 1.11
C TYR A 6 -34.53 -13.40 0.21
N LYS A 7 -35.42 -13.34 -0.78
CA LYS A 7 -35.56 -14.37 -1.84
C LYS A 7 -34.53 -14.09 -2.93
N LEU A 8 -33.50 -14.91 -3.04
CA LEU A 8 -32.56 -14.91 -4.15
C LEU A 8 -33.11 -15.76 -5.30
N ASN A 9 -33.37 -15.13 -6.45
CA ASN A 9 -33.84 -15.83 -7.65
C ASN A 9 -32.59 -16.21 -8.51
N LEU A 10 -32.13 -17.43 -8.33
CA LEU A 10 -31.03 -17.99 -9.10
C LEU A 10 -31.55 -18.54 -10.44
N LYS A 11 -31.57 -17.74 -11.50
CA LYS A 11 -31.85 -18.24 -12.86
C LYS A 11 -30.67 -19.04 -13.39
N SER A 12 -30.71 -20.35 -13.26
CA SER A 12 -29.85 -21.26 -14.02
C SER A 12 -30.32 -21.34 -15.47
N LYS A 13 -29.41 -21.23 -16.45
CA LYS A 13 -29.69 -21.36 -17.89
C LYS A 13 -30.05 -22.82 -18.33
N ARG A 14 -30.09 -23.77 -17.45
CA ARG A 14 -30.65 -25.10 -17.69
C ARG A 14 -32.03 -25.17 -17.06
N ARG A 15 -33.09 -25.45 -17.87
CA ARG A 15 -34.46 -25.72 -17.47
C ARG A 15 -34.52 -26.83 -16.42
N ARG A 16 -34.26 -26.50 -15.16
CA ARG A 16 -34.77 -27.24 -14.01
C ARG A 16 -35.73 -26.32 -13.30
N ARG A 17 -36.91 -26.85 -12.90
CA ARG A 17 -37.88 -26.14 -12.06
C ARG A 17 -37.10 -25.48 -10.93
N GLY A 18 -37.14 -24.14 -10.87
CA GLY A 18 -36.45 -23.40 -9.84
C GLY A 18 -37.04 -23.70 -8.49
N GLU A 19 -36.32 -24.38 -7.65
CA GLU A 19 -36.63 -24.45 -6.23
C GLU A 19 -36.24 -23.12 -5.60
N PHE A 20 -37.20 -22.50 -4.93
CA PHE A 20 -36.95 -21.30 -4.13
C PHE A 20 -36.22 -21.74 -2.85
N THR A 21 -34.95 -21.44 -2.74
CA THR A 21 -34.22 -21.66 -1.50
C THR A 21 -34.19 -20.35 -0.70
N THR A 22 -34.71 -20.41 0.52
CA THR A 22 -34.61 -19.30 1.47
C THR A 22 -33.26 -19.40 2.20
N VAL A 23 -32.41 -18.39 2.05
CA VAL A 23 -31.14 -18.29 2.79
C VAL A 23 -31.39 -17.57 4.12
N PRO A 24 -31.21 -18.22 5.28
CA PRO A 24 -31.45 -17.61 6.59
C PRO A 24 -30.26 -16.71 6.98
N VAL A 25 -30.13 -15.56 6.31
CA VAL A 25 -28.98 -14.64 6.46
C VAL A 25 -28.74 -14.24 7.90
N SER A 26 -29.80 -13.92 8.66
CA SER A 26 -29.67 -13.53 10.07
C SER A 26 -29.07 -14.63 10.93
N SER A 27 -29.48 -15.89 10.72
CA SER A 27 -28.93 -17.04 11.47
C SER A 27 -27.47 -17.29 11.11
N ILE A 28 -27.12 -17.17 9.84
CA ILE A 28 -25.73 -17.33 9.38
C ILE A 28 -24.85 -16.24 10.02
N LEU A 29 -25.28 -14.99 9.96
CA LEU A 29 -24.53 -13.87 10.57
C LEU A 29 -24.39 -14.03 12.08
N GLU A 30 -25.43 -14.51 12.76
CA GLU A 30 -25.35 -14.75 14.21
C GLU A 30 -24.36 -15.86 14.56
N VAL A 31 -24.32 -16.94 13.78
CA VAL A 31 -23.30 -18.00 13.95
C VAL A 31 -21.90 -17.42 13.77
N LYS A 32 -21.68 -16.59 12.74
CA LYS A 32 -20.39 -15.97 12.48
C LYS A 32 -20.00 -14.94 13.54
N ARG A 33 -20.97 -14.18 14.06
CA ARG A 33 -20.77 -13.29 15.21
C ARG A 33 -20.22 -14.04 16.43
N ARG A 34 -20.85 -15.18 16.74
CA ARG A 34 -20.43 -16.03 17.88
C ARG A 34 -19.05 -16.64 17.66
N SER A 35 -18.75 -17.13 16.46
CA SER A 35 -17.45 -17.70 16.14
C SER A 35 -16.32 -16.67 16.26
N LEU A 36 -16.62 -15.41 15.97
CA LEU A 36 -15.67 -14.28 16.16
C LEU A 36 -15.64 -13.76 17.60
N GLY A 37 -16.48 -14.25 18.51
CA GLY A 37 -16.56 -13.76 19.90
C GLY A 37 -16.98 -12.29 20.00
N LEU A 38 -17.81 -11.80 19.08
CA LEU A 38 -18.28 -10.42 19.07
C LEU A 38 -19.59 -10.27 19.84
N ASP A 39 -19.72 -9.22 20.64
CA ASP A 39 -20.98 -8.91 21.37
C ASP A 39 -22.08 -8.45 20.43
N LYS A 40 -21.73 -7.65 19.41
CA LYS A 40 -22.66 -7.11 18.43
C LYS A 40 -22.09 -7.20 17.02
N LEU A 41 -22.98 -7.40 16.04
CA LEU A 41 -22.63 -7.23 14.63
C LEU A 41 -22.53 -5.74 14.29
N PRO A 42 -21.61 -5.34 13.43
CA PRO A 42 -21.60 -3.99 12.85
C PRO A 42 -22.86 -3.78 11.99
N SER A 43 -23.30 -2.53 11.85
CA SER A 43 -24.50 -2.17 11.09
C SER A 43 -24.41 -2.50 9.59
N LYS A 44 -23.20 -2.62 9.06
CA LYS A 44 -22.90 -2.98 7.67
C LYS A 44 -21.79 -4.03 7.63
N ILE A 45 -21.79 -4.85 6.59
CA ILE A 45 -20.71 -5.82 6.33
C ILE A 45 -19.99 -5.37 5.08
N LYS A 46 -18.68 -5.17 5.18
CA LYS A 46 -17.82 -4.75 4.07
C LYS A 46 -17.21 -5.99 3.40
N ALA A 47 -18.00 -6.67 2.56
CA ALA A 47 -17.58 -7.85 1.81
C ALA A 47 -17.34 -7.51 0.34
N VAL A 48 -16.48 -8.29 -0.29
CA VAL A 48 -16.20 -8.18 -1.72
C VAL A 48 -17.30 -8.83 -2.54
N LYS A 49 -17.66 -8.24 -3.69
CA LYS A 49 -18.70 -8.74 -4.61
C LYS A 49 -18.27 -10.02 -5.35
N GLY A 50 -17.79 -11.05 -4.64
CA GLY A 50 -17.33 -12.30 -5.25
C GLY A 50 -18.40 -13.15 -5.88
N LEU A 51 -19.66 -12.93 -5.52
CA LEU A 51 -20.82 -13.76 -5.97
C LEU A 51 -21.35 -13.40 -7.36
N VAL A 52 -20.87 -12.33 -8.00
CA VAL A 52 -21.47 -11.79 -9.24
C VAL A 52 -20.89 -12.42 -10.49
N SER A 53 -19.73 -13.07 -10.43
CA SER A 53 -19.04 -13.65 -11.57
C SER A 53 -19.00 -15.18 -11.51
N ILE A 54 -19.20 -15.81 -12.69
CA ILE A 54 -19.10 -17.27 -12.82
C ILE A 54 -17.69 -17.72 -12.43
N GLY A 55 -17.57 -18.64 -11.48
CA GLY A 55 -16.32 -19.24 -11.05
C GLY A 55 -15.59 -18.47 -9.94
N GLN A 56 -16.20 -17.47 -9.32
CA GLN A 56 -15.66 -16.79 -8.16
C GLN A 56 -16.18 -17.39 -6.85
N SER A 57 -15.27 -17.66 -5.92
CA SER A 57 -15.62 -18.13 -4.59
C SER A 57 -16.04 -16.97 -3.70
N PRO A 58 -17.09 -17.09 -2.89
CA PRO A 58 -17.46 -16.08 -1.92
C PRO A 58 -16.39 -15.95 -0.84
N GLU A 59 -16.09 -14.72 -0.46
CA GLU A 59 -15.21 -14.46 0.67
C GLU A 59 -15.87 -14.89 1.99
N PRO A 60 -15.10 -15.41 2.97
CA PRO A 60 -15.60 -15.66 4.32
C PRO A 60 -16.26 -14.41 4.93
N LEU A 61 -17.47 -14.55 5.47
CA LEU A 61 -18.22 -13.42 6.06
C LEU A 61 -17.47 -12.78 7.24
N GLU A 62 -16.66 -13.54 7.93
CA GLU A 62 -15.80 -13.08 9.03
C GLU A 62 -14.92 -11.92 8.61
N LYS A 63 -14.31 -11.97 7.44
CA LYS A 63 -13.49 -10.88 6.90
C LYS A 63 -14.32 -9.61 6.72
N GLY A 64 -15.51 -9.72 6.13
CA GLY A 64 -16.40 -8.59 5.93
C GLY A 64 -16.94 -7.99 7.23
N ILE A 65 -17.18 -8.81 8.24
CA ILE A 65 -17.60 -8.37 9.58
C ILE A 65 -16.48 -7.61 10.27
N LEU A 66 -15.26 -8.14 10.26
CA LEU A 66 -14.10 -7.51 10.90
C LEU A 66 -13.69 -6.21 10.20
N ARG A 67 -13.71 -6.16 8.83
CA ARG A 67 -13.47 -4.90 8.12
C ARG A 67 -14.48 -3.82 8.53
N ALA A 68 -15.75 -4.19 8.64
CA ALA A 68 -16.78 -3.24 9.08
C ALA A 68 -16.57 -2.76 10.51
N LYS A 69 -16.18 -3.65 11.41
CA LYS A 69 -15.85 -3.33 12.80
C LYS A 69 -14.73 -2.29 12.90
N HIS A 70 -13.67 -2.47 12.12
CA HIS A 70 -12.50 -1.57 12.11
C HIS A 70 -12.63 -0.38 11.17
N GLY A 71 -13.74 -0.23 10.46
CA GLY A 71 -13.93 0.86 9.51
C GLY A 71 -13.09 0.75 8.24
N VAL A 72 -12.44 -0.38 7.98
CA VAL A 72 -11.54 -0.60 6.85
C VAL A 72 -12.32 -0.65 5.54
N SER A 73 -11.80 0.04 4.50
CA SER A 73 -12.28 -0.08 3.13
C SER A 73 -11.74 -1.36 2.50
N VAL A 74 -12.43 -1.86 1.48
CA VAL A 74 -11.99 -3.04 0.74
C VAL A 74 -11.96 -2.73 -0.75
N PHE A 75 -10.82 -3.03 -1.38
CA PHE A 75 -10.68 -2.98 -2.82
C PHE A 75 -11.28 -4.25 -3.44
N ARG A 76 -11.55 -4.23 -4.77
CA ARG A 76 -12.22 -5.35 -5.45
C ARG A 76 -11.47 -6.68 -5.46
N ASP A 77 -10.19 -6.68 -5.12
CA ASP A 77 -9.36 -7.88 -4.96
C ASP A 77 -9.31 -8.40 -3.51
N GLY A 78 -9.99 -7.76 -2.60
CA GLY A 78 -10.05 -8.14 -1.18
C GLY A 78 -9.08 -7.40 -0.28
N THR A 79 -8.13 -6.63 -0.83
CA THR A 79 -7.15 -5.87 -0.05
C THR A 79 -7.68 -4.50 0.37
N SER A 80 -7.03 -3.90 1.37
CA SER A 80 -7.25 -2.53 1.79
C SER A 80 -6.11 -1.66 1.30
N ARG A 81 -6.43 -0.68 0.46
CA ARG A 81 -5.45 0.23 -0.15
C ARG A 81 -5.74 1.66 0.23
N TYR A 82 -4.70 2.46 0.32
CA TYR A 82 -4.79 3.90 0.43
C TYR A 82 -4.11 4.54 -0.77
N ASP A 83 -4.88 5.31 -1.53
CA ASP A 83 -4.40 5.98 -2.74
C ASP A 83 -3.92 7.38 -2.38
N MET A 84 -2.74 7.76 -2.88
CA MET A 84 -2.17 9.10 -2.73
C MET A 84 -1.27 9.41 -3.92
N SER A 85 -1.06 10.70 -4.20
CA SER A 85 -0.01 11.10 -5.13
C SER A 85 1.34 10.76 -4.54
N ASP A 86 2.25 10.21 -5.33
CA ASP A 86 3.64 10.02 -4.96
C ASP A 86 4.52 11.09 -5.59
N VAL A 87 5.44 11.62 -4.80
CA VAL A 87 6.41 12.62 -5.23
C VAL A 87 7.83 12.03 -5.09
N PRO A 88 8.67 12.14 -6.13
CA PRO A 88 10.04 11.66 -6.07
C PRO A 88 10.86 12.50 -5.10
N VAL A 89 11.51 11.83 -4.16
CA VAL A 89 12.40 12.44 -3.16
C VAL A 89 13.65 11.57 -3.04
N THR A 90 14.79 12.20 -3.06
CA THR A 90 16.10 11.52 -2.92
C THR A 90 16.75 11.78 -1.56
N HIS A 91 16.37 12.87 -0.89
CA HIS A 91 16.95 13.30 0.38
C HIS A 91 15.87 13.77 1.34
N PHE A 92 16.11 13.57 2.64
CA PHE A 92 15.21 14.02 3.70
C PHE A 92 15.98 14.23 5.01
N ARG A 93 15.33 14.89 5.98
CA ARG A 93 15.83 14.96 7.36
C ARG A 93 14.92 14.17 8.30
N PRO A 94 15.45 13.52 9.33
CA PRO A 94 14.64 12.87 10.36
C PRO A 94 13.51 13.76 10.92
N ALA A 95 13.79 15.02 11.21
CA ALA A 95 12.83 16.00 11.70
C ALA A 95 11.64 16.23 10.76
N GLU A 96 11.84 16.11 9.43
CA GLU A 96 10.80 16.35 8.42
C GLU A 96 9.76 15.22 8.33
N ILE A 97 10.14 14.01 8.79
CA ILE A 97 9.28 12.82 8.73
C ILE A 97 8.82 12.33 10.10
N GLY A 98 9.15 13.08 11.17
CA GLY A 98 8.74 12.77 12.54
C GLY A 98 9.31 11.46 13.11
N THR A 99 10.41 10.97 12.55
CA THR A 99 11.14 9.78 13.02
C THR A 99 12.52 10.21 13.50
N SER A 100 12.88 9.84 14.72
CA SER A 100 14.15 10.27 15.30
C SER A 100 15.35 9.61 14.60
N TRP A 101 16.49 10.27 14.69
CA TRP A 101 17.75 9.76 14.11
C TRP A 101 18.15 8.38 14.70
N GLU A 102 17.82 8.12 15.98
CA GLU A 102 18.08 6.82 16.61
C GLU A 102 17.26 5.72 15.91
N ALA A 103 15.95 5.94 15.75
CA ALA A 103 15.08 4.98 15.08
C ALA A 103 15.52 4.75 13.63
N LEU A 104 15.87 5.80 12.89
CA LEU A 104 16.44 5.66 11.54
C LEU A 104 17.78 4.94 11.53
N SER A 105 18.61 5.15 12.54
CA SER A 105 19.87 4.41 12.69
C SER A 105 19.64 2.90 12.87
N GLU A 106 18.59 2.49 13.59
CA GLU A 106 18.18 1.09 13.70
C GLU A 106 17.66 0.53 12.37
N LEU A 107 17.01 1.37 11.56
CA LEU A 107 16.57 1.02 10.22
C LEU A 107 17.69 0.97 9.16
N GLY A 108 18.94 1.34 9.54
CA GLY A 108 20.12 1.20 8.69
C GLY A 108 20.73 2.51 8.17
N TYR A 109 20.14 3.67 8.49
CA TYR A 109 20.73 4.95 8.17
C TYR A 109 21.89 5.26 9.13
N LYS A 110 23.12 5.14 8.69
CA LYS A 110 24.31 5.28 9.56
C LYS A 110 25.05 6.58 9.39
N HIS A 111 24.97 7.17 8.21
CA HIS A 111 25.73 8.36 7.81
C HIS A 111 24.80 9.33 7.08
N ASP A 112 25.13 10.60 7.18
CA ASP A 112 24.50 11.64 6.38
C ASP A 112 25.14 11.75 4.97
N ILE A 113 24.63 12.64 4.13
CA ILE A 113 25.13 12.86 2.75
C ILE A 113 26.58 13.34 2.68
N ARG A 114 27.19 13.78 3.79
CA ARG A 114 28.58 14.19 3.90
C ARG A 114 29.47 13.05 4.37
N GLY A 115 28.90 11.92 4.75
CA GLY A 115 29.60 10.78 5.34
C GLY A 115 29.81 10.90 6.86
N ASP A 116 29.24 11.91 7.50
CA ASP A 116 29.28 12.07 8.96
C ASP A 116 28.33 11.06 9.62
N ILE A 117 28.73 10.55 10.80
CA ILE A 117 27.87 9.63 11.57
C ILE A 117 26.54 10.33 11.90
N LEU A 118 25.44 9.61 11.72
CA LEU A 118 24.10 10.09 12.07
C LEU A 118 23.95 10.20 13.60
N LYS A 119 23.63 11.41 14.07
CA LYS A 119 23.52 11.76 15.49
C LYS A 119 22.54 12.91 15.79
N SER A 120 21.83 13.40 14.78
CA SER A 120 20.92 14.54 14.90
C SER A 120 19.79 14.44 13.89
N ASP A 121 18.60 14.90 14.28
CA ASP A 121 17.42 14.95 13.42
C ASP A 121 17.52 15.99 12.29
N ASP A 122 18.51 16.88 12.33
CA ASP A 122 18.72 17.92 11.32
C ASP A 122 19.69 17.49 10.21
N GLN A 123 20.33 16.32 10.35
CA GLN A 123 21.24 15.83 9.31
C GLN A 123 20.46 15.36 8.07
N MET A 124 21.01 15.68 6.90
CA MET A 124 20.42 15.28 5.62
C MET A 124 20.81 13.84 5.30
N LEU A 125 19.82 13.02 5.02
CA LEU A 125 19.99 11.60 4.66
C LEU A 125 19.57 11.38 3.20
N GLU A 126 20.21 10.41 2.55
CA GLU A 126 19.79 9.91 1.25
C GLU A 126 18.70 8.83 1.46
N LEU A 127 17.58 8.96 0.77
CA LEU A 127 16.46 8.01 0.87
C LEU A 127 16.84 6.68 0.21
N LEU A 128 16.70 5.58 0.93
CA LEU A 128 16.91 4.26 0.37
C LEU A 128 15.82 3.90 -0.66
N PRO A 129 16.16 3.21 -1.76
CA PRO A 129 15.24 2.98 -2.88
C PRO A 129 13.89 2.32 -2.54
N GLN A 130 13.83 1.51 -1.49
CA GLN A 130 12.59 0.83 -1.07
C GLN A 130 12.03 1.35 0.25
N ASP A 131 12.48 2.52 0.71
CA ASP A 131 11.87 3.22 1.83
C ASP A 131 10.79 4.20 1.34
N PHE A 132 9.70 4.28 2.08
CA PHE A 132 8.52 5.06 1.75
C PHE A 132 8.10 5.94 2.92
N ILE A 133 7.73 7.18 2.61
CA ILE A 133 7.28 8.17 3.59
C ILE A 133 5.85 8.57 3.22
N PRO A 134 4.82 7.89 3.75
CA PRO A 134 3.43 8.20 3.43
C PRO A 134 2.99 9.55 4.02
N SER A 135 1.94 10.09 3.40
CA SER A 135 1.22 11.23 3.99
C SER A 135 0.65 10.85 5.36
N ILE A 136 0.76 11.72 6.35
CA ILE A 136 0.15 11.56 7.68
C ILE A 136 -1.39 11.36 7.60
N ARG A 137 -2.02 11.77 6.52
CA ARG A 137 -3.45 11.56 6.27
C ARG A 137 -3.83 10.08 6.11
N SER A 138 -2.89 9.23 5.72
CA SER A 138 -3.11 7.78 5.58
C SER A 138 -3.04 7.02 6.91
N LYS A 139 -2.55 7.64 7.98
CA LYS A 139 -2.25 6.97 9.25
C LYS A 139 -3.44 6.20 9.84
N ASP A 140 -4.61 6.83 9.90
CA ASP A 140 -5.80 6.21 10.49
C ASP A 140 -6.26 5.00 9.69
N HIS A 141 -6.15 5.07 8.35
CA HIS A 141 -6.45 3.96 7.46
C HIS A 141 -5.47 2.79 7.65
N LEU A 142 -4.17 3.07 7.67
CA LEU A 142 -3.15 2.03 7.84
C LEU A 142 -3.22 1.39 9.23
N LEU A 143 -3.42 2.17 10.29
CA LEU A 143 -3.65 1.65 11.65
C LEU A 143 -4.92 0.80 11.75
N ALA A 144 -6.02 1.25 11.15
CA ALA A 144 -7.25 0.48 11.13
C ALA A 144 -7.06 -0.85 10.38
N THR A 145 -6.29 -0.84 9.29
CA THR A 145 -5.94 -2.04 8.53
C THR A 145 -5.09 -3.00 9.37
N CYS A 146 -4.08 -2.51 10.09
CA CYS A 146 -3.25 -3.34 10.98
C CYS A 146 -4.09 -3.99 12.09
N ARG A 147 -4.96 -3.23 12.75
CA ARG A 147 -5.87 -3.76 13.79
C ARG A 147 -6.86 -4.78 13.23
N PHE A 148 -7.35 -4.55 12.02
CA PHE A 148 -8.19 -5.52 11.31
C PHE A 148 -7.42 -6.81 11.02
N VAL A 149 -6.19 -6.71 10.52
CA VAL A 149 -5.34 -7.87 10.21
C VAL A 149 -5.02 -8.66 11.49
N ASP A 150 -4.65 -7.99 12.56
CA ASP A 150 -4.36 -8.63 13.85
C ASP A 150 -5.58 -9.36 14.41
N GLU A 151 -6.75 -8.73 14.38
CA GLU A 151 -7.97 -9.40 14.84
C GLU A 151 -8.39 -10.54 13.91
N LEU A 152 -8.15 -10.41 12.60
CA LEU A 152 -8.35 -11.49 11.62
C LEU A 152 -7.45 -12.69 11.90
N LEU A 153 -6.17 -12.45 12.19
CA LEU A 153 -5.22 -13.49 12.58
C LEU A 153 -5.69 -14.22 13.84
N VAL A 154 -6.02 -13.48 14.89
CA VAL A 154 -6.41 -14.06 16.18
C VAL A 154 -7.75 -14.80 16.10
N ARG A 155 -8.80 -14.14 15.56
CA ARG A 155 -10.17 -14.70 15.67
C ARG A 155 -10.57 -15.64 14.55
N PHE A 156 -10.01 -15.48 13.37
CA PHE A 156 -10.35 -16.31 12.23
C PHE A 156 -9.30 -17.36 11.93
N TYR A 157 -8.02 -16.98 11.91
CA TYR A 157 -6.92 -17.91 11.62
C TYR A 157 -6.36 -18.61 12.87
N GLN A 158 -6.72 -18.15 14.08
CA GLN A 158 -6.23 -18.68 15.36
C GLN A 158 -4.69 -18.61 15.45
N MET A 159 -4.13 -17.50 15.00
CA MET A 159 -2.72 -17.18 15.01
C MET A 159 -2.45 -15.98 15.92
N GLU A 160 -1.19 -15.78 16.30
CA GLU A 160 -0.77 -14.58 17.04
C GLU A 160 -0.94 -13.32 16.18
N PRO A 161 -1.24 -12.17 16.80
CA PRO A 161 -1.29 -10.90 16.09
C PRO A 161 0.10 -10.54 15.55
N PHE A 162 0.16 -9.84 14.43
CA PHE A 162 1.41 -9.52 13.75
C PHE A 162 1.92 -8.11 14.03
N TYR A 163 1.05 -7.09 13.87
CA TYR A 163 1.46 -5.70 13.96
C TYR A 163 1.50 -5.17 15.39
N ASN A 164 0.52 -5.49 16.19
CA ASN A 164 0.33 -4.97 17.56
C ASN A 164 0.38 -3.44 17.64
N ALA A 165 0.02 -2.75 16.54
CA ALA A 165 0.17 -1.31 16.42
C ALA A 165 -0.94 -0.56 17.16
N THR A 166 -0.55 0.39 18.01
CA THR A 166 -1.44 1.27 18.77
C THR A 166 -1.43 2.69 18.20
N SER A 167 -0.30 3.13 17.67
CA SER A 167 -0.06 4.46 17.10
C SER A 167 0.66 4.39 15.75
N GLU A 168 0.71 5.51 15.05
CA GLU A 168 1.45 5.64 13.78
C GLU A 168 2.95 5.39 13.94
N LYS A 169 3.50 5.62 15.12
CA LYS A 169 4.93 5.38 15.41
C LYS A 169 5.27 3.89 15.38
N ASP A 170 4.32 3.05 15.79
CA ASP A 170 4.50 1.59 15.79
C ASP A 170 4.55 1.02 14.36
N LEU A 171 4.14 1.80 13.34
CA LEU A 171 4.23 1.43 11.94
C LEU A 171 5.58 1.75 11.29
N VAL A 172 6.42 2.53 11.96
CA VAL A 172 7.78 2.81 11.47
C VAL A 172 8.59 1.50 11.46
N GLY A 173 9.20 1.17 10.34
CA GLY A 173 9.88 -0.10 10.11
C GLY A 173 8.98 -1.20 9.54
N SER A 174 7.66 -1.03 9.53
CA SER A 174 6.73 -2.02 8.97
C SER A 174 6.85 -2.11 7.46
N LEU A 175 6.65 -3.33 6.94
CA LEU A 175 6.64 -3.58 5.50
C LEU A 175 5.26 -3.31 4.90
N ALA A 176 5.28 -2.69 3.74
CA ALA A 176 4.12 -2.38 2.94
C ALA A 176 4.38 -2.74 1.46
N ILE A 177 3.36 -2.66 0.65
CA ILE A 177 3.42 -2.89 -0.79
C ILE A 177 2.94 -1.61 -1.47
N GLY A 178 3.82 -1.00 -2.26
CA GLY A 178 3.44 0.07 -3.18
C GLY A 178 3.11 -0.51 -4.55
N LEU A 179 2.06 0.00 -5.18
CA LEU A 179 1.61 -0.45 -6.48
C LEU A 179 0.82 0.65 -7.19
N ALA A 180 0.84 0.60 -8.52
CA ALA A 180 -0.03 1.48 -9.30
C ALA A 180 -1.51 1.14 -9.02
N PRO A 181 -2.41 2.14 -8.93
CA PRO A 181 -3.84 1.91 -8.71
C PRO A 181 -4.41 0.91 -9.73
N HIS A 182 -5.35 0.07 -9.28
CA HIS A 182 -6.03 -0.93 -10.11
C HIS A 182 -5.14 -2.04 -10.68
N THR A 183 -3.88 -2.15 -10.28
CA THR A 183 -2.94 -3.20 -10.68
C THR A 183 -2.73 -4.22 -9.57
N SER A 184 -2.02 -5.31 -9.89
CA SER A 184 -1.61 -6.35 -8.94
C SER A 184 -0.10 -6.57 -8.96
N GLY A 185 0.66 -5.73 -9.67
CA GLY A 185 2.11 -5.71 -9.63
C GLY A 185 2.59 -4.75 -8.55
N GLY A 186 3.09 -5.28 -7.44
CA GLY A 186 3.52 -4.49 -6.29
C GLY A 186 5.02 -4.56 -6.04
N VAL A 187 5.55 -3.54 -5.41
CA VAL A 187 6.95 -3.48 -4.96
C VAL A 187 6.96 -3.36 -3.44
N LEU A 188 7.73 -4.23 -2.79
CA LEU A 188 7.89 -4.20 -1.34
C LEU A 188 8.60 -2.91 -0.92
N CYS A 189 8.06 -2.25 0.08
CA CYS A 189 8.68 -1.08 0.71
C CYS A 189 8.58 -1.15 2.23
N ARG A 190 9.35 -0.29 2.87
CA ARG A 190 9.36 -0.12 4.32
C ARG A 190 8.93 1.29 4.68
N LEU A 191 8.01 1.42 5.63
CA LEU A 191 7.59 2.71 6.15
C LEU A 191 8.64 3.25 7.11
N ILE A 192 9.14 4.47 6.88
CA ILE A 192 10.20 5.04 7.73
C ILE A 192 9.79 6.30 8.49
N GLY A 193 8.61 6.81 8.26
CA GLY A 193 8.09 8.01 8.90
C GLY A 193 6.86 8.53 8.20
N TRP A 194 6.50 9.79 8.45
CA TRP A 194 5.29 10.42 7.95
C TRP A 194 5.58 11.84 7.46
N THR A 195 5.02 12.22 6.33
CA THR A 195 5.07 13.60 5.86
C THR A 195 3.74 14.32 6.13
N SER A 196 3.82 15.61 6.44
CA SER A 196 2.65 16.49 6.59
C SER A 196 2.01 16.86 5.24
N SER A 197 2.69 16.57 4.13
CA SER A 197 2.14 16.82 2.79
C SER A 197 0.94 15.92 2.51
N SER A 198 0.16 16.25 1.49
CA SER A 198 -0.92 15.38 1.01
C SER A 198 -0.45 14.25 0.09
N ALA A 199 0.82 14.25 -0.29
CA ALA A 199 1.46 13.24 -1.12
C ALA A 199 2.38 12.33 -0.27
N GLY A 200 2.64 11.13 -0.74
CA GLY A 200 3.71 10.26 -0.24
C GLY A 200 5.04 10.59 -0.91
N TYR A 201 6.15 10.30 -0.24
CA TYR A 201 7.49 10.49 -0.78
C TYR A 201 8.16 9.14 -0.99
N ALA A 202 8.73 8.95 -2.15
CA ALA A 202 9.46 7.75 -2.52
C ALA A 202 10.66 8.06 -3.42
N HIS A 203 11.64 7.17 -3.42
CA HIS A 203 12.79 7.29 -4.30
C HIS A 203 12.37 7.15 -5.78
N PRO A 204 12.97 7.89 -6.74
CA PRO A 204 12.66 7.75 -8.18
C PRO A 204 12.68 6.30 -8.68
N LEU A 205 13.63 5.49 -8.23
CA LEU A 205 13.70 4.07 -8.58
C LEU A 205 12.48 3.27 -8.13
N PHE A 206 11.88 3.64 -7.00
CA PHE A 206 10.65 2.99 -6.51
C PHE A 206 9.44 3.33 -7.38
N HIS A 207 9.31 4.59 -7.81
CA HIS A 207 8.25 5.01 -8.75
C HIS A 207 8.34 4.20 -10.04
N ALA A 208 9.52 4.16 -10.67
CA ALA A 208 9.73 3.45 -11.92
C ALA A 208 9.52 1.93 -11.79
N ALA A 209 9.89 1.32 -10.65
CA ALA A 209 9.63 -0.10 -10.38
C ALA A 209 8.14 -0.44 -10.33
N LYS A 210 7.29 0.51 -9.93
CA LYS A 210 5.83 0.39 -9.97
C LYS A 210 5.24 0.74 -11.34
N ARG A 211 6.08 1.03 -12.34
CA ARG A 211 5.68 1.53 -13.66
C ARG A 211 4.94 2.86 -13.58
N ARG A 212 5.45 3.75 -12.72
CA ARG A 212 4.98 5.12 -12.54
C ARG A 212 6.04 6.11 -12.95
N ASN A 213 5.60 7.25 -13.48
CA ASN A 213 6.47 8.37 -13.79
C ASN A 213 6.82 9.14 -12.51
N CYS A 214 7.91 9.90 -12.55
CA CYS A 214 8.35 10.73 -11.43
C CYS A 214 7.72 12.14 -11.48
N ASP A 215 6.49 12.28 -11.94
CA ASP A 215 5.79 13.55 -12.17
C ASP A 215 4.58 13.78 -11.24
N GLY A 216 4.42 12.94 -10.22
CA GLY A 216 3.33 13.04 -9.25
C GLY A 216 2.11 12.18 -9.58
N ASP A 217 2.33 11.05 -10.21
CA ASP A 217 1.30 10.04 -10.45
C ASP A 217 0.63 9.59 -9.15
N GLU A 218 -0.63 9.17 -9.27
CA GLU A 218 -1.35 8.54 -8.17
C GLU A 218 -0.86 7.10 -7.98
N ASP A 219 -0.66 6.74 -6.73
CA ASP A 219 -0.19 5.42 -6.32
C ASP A 219 -0.98 4.89 -5.13
N SER A 220 -0.95 3.59 -4.95
CA SER A 220 -1.59 2.90 -3.84
C SER A 220 -0.57 2.29 -2.91
N ILE A 221 -0.86 2.34 -1.61
CA ILE A 221 -0.10 1.60 -0.60
C ILE A 221 -1.03 0.66 0.17
N MET A 222 -0.57 -0.55 0.46
CA MET A 222 -1.24 -1.51 1.33
C MET A 222 -0.25 -2.14 2.30
N MET A 223 -0.72 -2.51 3.48
CA MET A 223 0.11 -3.24 4.44
C MET A 223 0.43 -4.64 3.93
N LEU A 224 1.67 -5.11 4.10
CA LEU A 224 2.14 -6.40 3.57
C LEU A 224 1.22 -7.56 3.96
N MET A 225 0.90 -7.69 5.25
CA MET A 225 0.07 -8.81 5.73
C MET A 225 -1.36 -8.77 5.21
N ASP A 226 -1.91 -7.56 4.98
CA ASP A 226 -3.22 -7.44 4.33
C ASP A 226 -3.17 -7.97 2.90
N GLY A 227 -2.15 -7.60 2.13
CA GLY A 227 -1.92 -8.14 0.79
C GLY A 227 -1.78 -9.66 0.78
N LEU A 228 -0.98 -10.22 1.69
CA LEU A 228 -0.73 -11.67 1.74
C LEU A 228 -1.97 -12.48 2.17
N LEU A 229 -2.78 -11.97 3.09
CA LEU A 229 -3.95 -12.69 3.64
C LEU A 229 -5.23 -12.49 2.83
N ASN A 230 -5.39 -11.33 2.20
CA ASN A 230 -6.68 -10.90 1.68
C ASN A 230 -6.74 -10.75 0.16
N PHE A 231 -5.59 -10.66 -0.54
CA PHE A 231 -5.59 -10.64 -2.00
C PHE A 231 -6.16 -11.96 -2.56
N SER A 232 -7.13 -11.86 -3.46
CA SER A 232 -7.69 -13.01 -4.15
C SER A 232 -8.06 -12.69 -5.59
N LYS A 233 -7.41 -13.36 -6.54
CA LYS A 233 -7.78 -13.31 -7.96
C LYS A 233 -9.16 -13.87 -8.24
N GLU A 234 -9.67 -14.75 -7.37
CA GLU A 234 -10.98 -15.39 -7.52
C GLU A 234 -12.13 -14.43 -7.28
N ILE A 235 -11.83 -13.31 -6.61
CA ILE A 235 -12.80 -12.23 -6.33
C ILE A 235 -12.81 -11.20 -7.46
N LEU A 236 -11.77 -11.16 -8.31
CA LEU A 236 -11.66 -10.22 -9.41
C LEU A 236 -12.73 -10.47 -10.49
N PRO A 237 -13.22 -9.41 -11.16
CA PRO A 237 -14.15 -9.55 -12.27
C PRO A 237 -13.59 -10.44 -13.38
N ALA A 238 -14.45 -11.25 -14.00
CA ALA A 238 -14.04 -12.14 -15.10
C ALA A 238 -13.65 -11.40 -16.40
N GLY A 239 -13.94 -10.11 -16.51
CA GLY A 239 -13.64 -9.26 -17.66
C GLY A 239 -12.14 -9.05 -17.89
N ARG A 240 -11.78 -8.68 -19.12
CA ARG A 240 -10.39 -8.53 -19.57
C ARG A 240 -9.57 -7.59 -18.67
N GLY A 241 -10.12 -6.43 -18.29
CA GLY A 241 -9.43 -5.46 -17.43
C GLY A 241 -9.29 -5.89 -15.96
N GLY A 242 -10.13 -6.82 -15.48
CA GLY A 242 -10.07 -7.28 -14.08
C GLY A 242 -9.01 -8.36 -13.79
N ARG A 243 -8.37 -8.89 -14.84
CA ARG A 243 -7.39 -9.98 -14.72
C ARG A 243 -6.00 -9.61 -15.27
N MET A 244 -5.82 -8.39 -15.74
CA MET A 244 -4.57 -8.01 -16.43
C MET A 244 -3.33 -8.22 -15.56
N ASP A 245 -3.42 -7.94 -14.26
CA ASP A 245 -2.31 -8.02 -13.33
C ASP A 245 -2.50 -9.07 -12.21
N ALA A 246 -3.48 -9.96 -12.35
CA ALA A 246 -3.63 -11.07 -11.42
C ALA A 246 -2.77 -12.29 -11.86
N PRO A 247 -2.12 -13.00 -10.94
CA PRO A 247 -2.11 -12.85 -9.48
C PRO A 247 -1.30 -11.64 -8.99
N LEU A 248 -1.34 -11.38 -7.69
CA LEU A 248 -0.44 -10.41 -7.07
C LEU A 248 1.00 -10.85 -7.30
N VAL A 249 1.74 -10.05 -8.04
CA VAL A 249 3.18 -10.20 -8.26
C VAL A 249 3.88 -9.22 -7.34
N LEU A 250 4.76 -9.73 -6.48
CA LEU A 250 5.48 -8.91 -5.51
C LEU A 250 6.97 -8.92 -5.80
N THR A 251 7.50 -7.77 -6.19
CA THR A 251 8.94 -7.54 -6.27
C THR A 251 9.46 -7.24 -4.87
N THR A 252 10.21 -8.17 -4.29
CA THR A 252 10.75 -8.03 -2.93
C THR A 252 12.05 -7.23 -2.89
N ARG A 253 12.85 -7.28 -3.96
CA ARG A 253 14.09 -6.53 -4.11
C ARG A 253 14.12 -5.87 -5.47
N LEU A 254 14.26 -4.56 -5.45
CA LEU A 254 14.37 -3.74 -6.64
C LEU A 254 15.72 -3.98 -7.32
N ASN A 255 15.71 -4.19 -8.66
CA ASN A 255 16.90 -4.28 -9.49
C ASN A 255 17.02 -3.00 -10.33
N PRO A 256 17.94 -2.09 -10.03
CA PRO A 256 18.09 -0.83 -10.78
C PRO A 256 18.32 -1.02 -12.28
N MET A 257 18.89 -2.15 -12.70
CA MET A 257 19.15 -2.46 -14.12
C MET A 257 17.90 -2.79 -14.94
N GLU A 258 16.78 -3.11 -14.27
CA GLU A 258 15.51 -3.46 -14.90
C GLU A 258 14.50 -2.30 -14.88
N ILE A 259 14.92 -1.13 -14.37
CA ILE A 259 14.06 0.04 -14.18
C ILE A 259 14.12 0.95 -15.40
N ASP A 260 13.02 1.68 -15.62
CA ASP A 260 12.96 2.69 -16.68
C ASP A 260 14.05 3.77 -16.48
N LYS A 261 14.71 4.12 -17.57
CA LYS A 261 15.82 5.08 -17.58
C LYS A 261 15.40 6.49 -17.17
N GLU A 262 14.13 6.84 -17.22
CA GLU A 262 13.65 8.14 -16.75
C GLU A 262 14.02 8.39 -15.29
N ALA A 263 13.86 7.38 -14.43
CA ALA A 263 14.24 7.51 -13.01
C ALA A 263 15.73 7.79 -12.80
N LEU A 264 16.59 7.31 -13.69
CA LEU A 264 18.03 7.50 -13.63
C LEU A 264 18.44 8.93 -13.98
N ASN A 265 17.61 9.66 -14.72
CA ASN A 265 17.87 11.04 -15.14
C ASN A 265 17.29 12.09 -14.16
N VAL A 266 16.73 11.68 -13.04
CA VAL A 266 16.25 12.61 -12.01
C VAL A 266 17.43 13.25 -11.32
N ASP A 267 17.44 14.59 -11.27
CA ASP A 267 18.44 15.38 -10.55
C ASP A 267 18.28 15.20 -9.03
N CYS A 268 19.37 14.82 -8.37
CA CYS A 268 19.43 14.62 -6.92
C CYS A 268 20.49 15.52 -6.26
N SER A 269 20.93 16.57 -6.96
CA SER A 269 21.93 17.52 -6.44
C SER A 269 21.42 18.23 -5.19
N TRP A 270 22.19 18.19 -4.12
CA TRP A 270 21.93 18.97 -2.91
C TRP A 270 22.17 20.47 -3.11
N SER A 271 23.14 20.81 -3.93
CA SER A 271 23.48 22.17 -4.28
C SER A 271 24.11 22.23 -5.67
N TYR A 272 23.91 23.35 -6.36
CA TYR A 272 24.48 23.54 -7.70
C TYR A 272 25.79 24.32 -7.63
N SER A 273 26.74 23.90 -8.44
CA SER A 273 28.01 24.58 -8.58
C SER A 273 27.88 25.93 -9.32
N ARG A 274 28.83 26.83 -9.12
CA ARG A 274 28.89 28.08 -9.91
C ARG A 274 28.98 27.78 -11.41
N ALA A 275 29.71 26.74 -11.80
CA ALA A 275 29.85 26.32 -13.20
C ALA A 275 28.50 25.95 -13.83
N PHE A 276 27.58 25.33 -13.06
CA PHE A 276 26.23 25.05 -13.54
C PHE A 276 25.48 26.34 -13.87
N TYR A 277 25.48 27.33 -12.96
CA TYR A 277 24.81 28.61 -13.21
C TYR A 277 25.42 29.38 -14.38
N GLU A 278 26.75 29.37 -14.53
CA GLU A 278 27.43 30.01 -15.64
C GLU A 278 27.08 29.31 -16.97
N ALA A 279 27.00 27.99 -16.99
CA ALA A 279 26.62 27.24 -18.19
C ALA A 279 25.17 27.52 -18.59
N THR A 280 24.24 27.67 -17.65
CA THR A 280 22.83 27.94 -17.97
C THR A 280 22.62 29.28 -18.68
N LEU A 281 23.52 30.26 -18.53
CA LEU A 281 23.45 31.54 -19.25
C LEU A 281 23.59 31.36 -20.77
N SER A 282 24.32 30.33 -21.20
CA SER A 282 24.51 30.01 -22.64
C SER A 282 23.46 29.07 -23.21
N GLN A 283 22.51 28.61 -22.39
CA GLN A 283 21.46 27.65 -22.76
C GLN A 283 22.01 26.40 -23.47
N PRO A 284 22.94 25.65 -22.84
CA PRO A 284 23.55 24.48 -23.48
C PRO A 284 22.51 23.38 -23.69
N HIS A 285 22.85 22.42 -24.53
CA HIS A 285 22.04 21.22 -24.67
C HIS A 285 21.91 20.50 -23.33
N PRO A 286 20.73 19.94 -22.93
CA PRO A 286 20.50 19.28 -21.63
C PRO A 286 21.58 18.25 -21.29
N ASN A 287 22.07 17.47 -22.25
CA ASN A 287 23.16 16.49 -22.03
C ASN A 287 24.50 17.11 -21.60
N GLU A 288 24.70 18.39 -21.84
CA GLU A 288 25.90 19.10 -21.39
C GLU A 288 25.68 19.67 -19.99
N ALA A 289 24.51 20.20 -19.74
CA ALA A 289 24.12 20.71 -18.42
C ALA A 289 24.06 19.58 -17.36
N SER A 290 23.58 18.40 -17.74
CA SER A 290 23.48 17.23 -16.85
C SER A 290 24.83 16.75 -16.30
N LYS A 291 25.94 17.03 -16.98
CA LYS A 291 27.29 16.71 -16.48
C LYS A 291 27.75 17.57 -15.30
N LEU A 292 26.98 18.61 -14.98
CA LEU A 292 27.28 19.58 -13.90
C LEU A 292 26.38 19.40 -12.67
N VAL A 293 25.50 18.39 -12.69
CA VAL A 293 24.59 18.04 -11.62
C VAL A 293 24.73 16.56 -11.27
N ASP A 294 24.32 16.19 -10.07
CA ASP A 294 24.27 14.78 -9.64
C ASP A 294 22.95 14.16 -10.09
N LEU A 295 23.00 13.06 -10.80
CA LEU A 295 21.82 12.30 -11.21
C LEU A 295 21.68 11.04 -10.37
N VAL A 296 20.46 10.48 -10.32
CA VAL A 296 20.22 9.18 -9.68
C VAL A 296 21.09 8.08 -10.27
N SER A 297 21.48 8.16 -11.56
CA SER A 297 22.41 7.23 -12.21
C SER A 297 23.84 7.28 -11.66
N ASP A 298 24.21 8.34 -10.98
CA ASP A 298 25.56 8.57 -10.47
C ASP A 298 25.72 8.07 -9.01
N ARG A 299 24.64 7.56 -8.41
CA ARG A 299 24.52 7.13 -7.00
C ARG A 299 24.50 5.61 -6.79
#